data_af71b10542a93efc93e89836fb68cd0f
#
_entry.id   af71b10542a93efc93e89836fb68cd0f
#
_cell.length_a   1.000
_cell.length_b   1.000
_cell.length_c   1.000
_cell.angle_alpha   90.00
_cell.angle_beta   90.00
_cell.angle_gamma   90.00
#
_symmetry.space_group_name_H-M   'P 1'
#
loop_
_entity.id
_entity.type
_entity.pdbx_description
1 polymer ?
#
loop_
_entity_poly.entity_id
_entity_poly.type
_entity_poly.pdbx_seq_one_letter_code
_entity_poly.pdbx_strand_id
1 'polypeptide(L)'
;MNTKSIIITIYLAVFSLTMARAGSYLHHQVQTDTTDCDAGWLWTISGNGLQQKSYLFGTCHGDGHQFTAEEMFSISGLENALGKVEKVLFEGGLDTTNFEKVVKEETERFRKWLKSPDRLMPEGTYYKPLYDTVAHFNEVNKFLYYKMKDPEYWKKNPGYWFSMLTFYEGFRRRKNEVSIDKLLKQEVEKRGIGVGYVEKNNEVNGSIFSMLTNMTSIDTIPMKRQANMLYHFIHDVLNNDSLQNALGDFSKAYLENDTCRFADFIKSIAQAPGAESENDDDHEILHDRNVLWIPVIKENITARPSMIAVGCRHLMGSKSLIALLRREGYTVEQIKNK
;
A
#
# COMPACT_ATOMS: atom_id res chain seq x y z
N MET A 1 -25.85 -9.11 2.55
CA MET A 1 -24.58 -9.16 1.79
C MET A 1 -24.09 -10.60 1.81
N ASN A 2 -23.78 -11.19 0.66
CA ASN A 2 -23.32 -12.57 0.52
C ASN A 2 -21.89 -12.67 1.11
N THR A 3 -21.56 -13.80 1.74
CA THR A 3 -20.27 -14.07 2.38
C THR A 3 -19.08 -13.79 1.44
N LYS A 4 -19.24 -14.09 0.14
CA LYS A 4 -18.24 -13.75 -0.90
C LYS A 4 -18.02 -12.24 -1.06
N SER A 5 -19.06 -11.42 -0.95
CA SER A 5 -18.94 -9.95 -1.02
C SER A 5 -18.22 -9.38 0.21
N ILE A 6 -18.45 -9.97 1.40
CA ILE A 6 -17.75 -9.56 2.63
C ILE A 6 -16.27 -9.94 2.54
N ILE A 7 -15.96 -11.10 1.99
CA ILE A 7 -14.62 -11.64 1.81
C ILE A 7 -13.79 -10.76 0.87
N ILE A 8 -14.32 -10.44 -0.31
CA ILE A 8 -13.67 -9.53 -1.27
C ILE A 8 -13.53 -8.13 -0.67
N THR A 9 -14.51 -7.69 0.12
CA THR A 9 -14.53 -6.42 0.83
C THR A 9 -13.39 -6.30 1.85
N ILE A 10 -13.17 -7.33 2.67
CA ILE A 10 -12.09 -7.35 3.66
C ILE A 10 -10.72 -7.38 2.96
N TYR A 11 -10.59 -8.15 1.88
CA TYR A 11 -9.35 -8.25 1.12
C TYR A 11 -8.92 -6.93 0.47
N LEU A 12 -9.87 -6.19 -0.10
CA LEU A 12 -9.63 -4.88 -0.71
C LEU A 12 -9.32 -3.80 0.35
N ALA A 13 -9.98 -3.85 1.50
CA ALA A 13 -9.75 -2.92 2.60
C ALA A 13 -8.37 -3.10 3.25
N VAL A 14 -7.87 -4.34 3.29
CA VAL A 14 -6.56 -4.69 3.86
C VAL A 14 -5.44 -3.99 3.11
N PHE A 15 -5.48 -3.95 1.81
CA PHE A 15 -4.44 -3.33 0.99
C PHE A 15 -4.43 -1.79 1.07
N SER A 16 -5.58 -1.14 1.41
CA SER A 16 -5.70 0.33 1.48
C SER A 16 -5.11 0.97 2.73
N LEU A 17 -5.07 0.24 3.83
CA LEU A 17 -4.51 0.75 5.08
C LEU A 17 -2.99 0.94 5.04
N THR A 18 -2.29 0.17 4.20
CA THR A 18 -0.86 0.39 3.96
C THR A 18 -0.58 1.74 3.28
N MET A 19 -1.51 2.23 2.44
CA MET A 19 -1.35 3.52 1.76
C MET A 19 -1.86 4.71 2.59
N ALA A 20 -2.96 4.58 3.33
CA ALA A 20 -3.43 5.64 4.25
C ALA A 20 -2.45 5.86 5.43
N ARG A 21 -1.68 4.82 5.81
CA ARG A 21 -0.58 4.93 6.78
C ARG A 21 0.72 5.43 6.15
N ALA A 22 0.93 5.28 4.84
CA ALA A 22 2.07 5.89 4.17
C ALA A 22 2.12 7.41 4.39
N GLY A 23 0.95 8.06 4.56
CA GLY A 23 0.85 9.46 4.97
C GLY A 23 1.26 9.75 6.42
N SER A 24 1.14 8.78 7.33
CA SER A 24 1.45 8.98 8.75
C SER A 24 2.87 8.58 9.18
N TYR A 25 3.68 7.98 8.30
CA TYR A 25 4.93 7.30 8.67
C TYR A 25 6.22 7.91 8.12
N LEU A 26 6.20 9.10 7.50
CA LEU A 26 7.33 9.59 6.72
C LEU A 26 8.06 10.82 7.28
N HIS A 27 8.34 10.89 8.57
CA HIS A 27 9.14 12.00 9.12
C HIS A 27 10.64 11.68 9.31
N HIS A 28 11.19 10.64 8.68
CA HIS A 28 12.64 10.51 8.59
C HIS A 28 13.10 10.63 7.13
N GLN A 29 14.08 11.49 6.94
CA GLN A 29 14.71 11.82 5.68
C GLN A 29 14.83 10.61 4.77
N VAL A 30 13.93 10.53 3.77
CA VAL A 30 14.27 9.81 2.55
C VAL A 30 15.46 10.56 1.98
N GLN A 31 16.66 10.15 2.32
CA GLN A 31 17.83 10.43 1.51
C GLN A 31 17.59 9.69 0.19
N THR A 32 16.74 10.28 -0.65
CA THR A 32 16.74 9.91 -2.05
C THR A 32 18.08 10.36 -2.57
N ASP A 33 18.92 9.38 -2.84
CA ASP A 33 20.08 9.60 -3.67
C ASP A 33 19.52 10.22 -4.96
N THR A 34 19.78 11.50 -5.17
CA THR A 34 19.22 12.33 -6.24
C THR A 34 19.69 11.89 -7.63
N THR A 35 20.48 10.82 -7.70
CA THR A 35 21.05 10.26 -8.94
C THR A 35 20.08 9.36 -9.72
N ASP A 36 18.96 8.90 -9.13
CA ASP A 36 18.01 7.99 -9.78
C ASP A 36 16.70 8.66 -10.25
N CYS A 37 16.67 9.97 -10.32
CA CYS A 37 15.46 10.73 -10.70
C CYS A 37 15.02 10.62 -12.16
N ASP A 38 15.89 10.19 -13.06
CA ASP A 38 15.54 9.95 -14.47
C ASP A 38 14.93 8.56 -14.73
N ALA A 39 14.61 7.83 -13.67
CA ALA A 39 14.23 6.44 -13.72
C ALA A 39 12.71 6.24 -13.88
N GLY A 40 12.33 5.52 -14.93
CA GLY A 40 10.96 5.03 -15.12
C GLY A 40 10.69 3.72 -14.35
N TRP A 41 9.55 3.12 -14.64
CA TRP A 41 9.08 1.93 -13.93
C TRP A 41 9.53 0.60 -14.53
N LEU A 42 10.18 0.60 -15.72
CA LEU A 42 10.61 -0.63 -16.38
C LEU A 42 12.13 -0.68 -16.55
N TRP A 43 12.73 -1.79 -16.11
CA TRP A 43 14.17 -2.03 -16.09
C TRP A 43 14.52 -3.37 -16.69
N THR A 44 15.69 -3.50 -17.32
CA THR A 44 16.27 -4.78 -17.71
C THR A 44 17.17 -5.31 -16.61
N ILE A 45 17.19 -6.63 -16.45
CA ILE A 45 18.14 -7.37 -15.61
C ILE A 45 18.98 -8.24 -16.54
N SER A 46 20.32 -8.10 -16.49
CA SER A 46 21.25 -8.85 -17.32
C SER A 46 22.58 -9.09 -16.60
N GLY A 47 23.50 -9.75 -17.24
CA GLY A 47 24.81 -10.09 -16.64
C GLY A 47 24.71 -11.26 -15.65
N ASN A 48 25.73 -11.43 -14.83
CA ASN A 48 25.84 -12.47 -13.78
C ASN A 48 25.47 -13.90 -14.25
N GLY A 49 25.89 -14.25 -15.49
CA GLY A 49 25.64 -15.57 -16.09
C GLY A 49 24.26 -15.77 -16.73
N LEU A 50 23.38 -14.77 -16.72
CA LEU A 50 22.08 -14.87 -17.42
C LEU A 50 22.27 -15.01 -18.92
N GLN A 51 21.62 -15.99 -19.54
CA GLN A 51 21.65 -16.24 -20.97
C GLN A 51 20.74 -15.27 -21.74
N GLN A 52 19.69 -14.80 -21.11
CA GLN A 52 18.70 -13.87 -21.65
C GLN A 52 18.38 -12.79 -20.62
N LYS A 53 17.94 -11.63 -21.11
CA LYS A 53 17.50 -10.54 -20.23
C LYS A 53 16.19 -10.89 -19.55
N SER A 54 16.11 -10.53 -18.29
CA SER A 54 14.87 -10.46 -17.51
C SER A 54 14.49 -9.00 -17.26
N TYR A 55 13.35 -8.76 -16.63
CA TYR A 55 12.81 -7.42 -16.45
C TYR A 55 12.34 -7.21 -15.02
N LEU A 56 12.41 -5.96 -14.56
CA LEU A 56 11.83 -5.50 -13.29
C LEU A 56 10.85 -4.38 -13.62
N PHE A 57 9.61 -4.52 -13.17
CA PHE A 57 8.52 -3.60 -13.47
C PHE A 57 7.86 -3.12 -12.18
N GLY A 58 7.83 -1.80 -11.99
CA GLY A 58 7.14 -1.14 -10.89
C GLY A 58 5.67 -0.93 -11.22
N THR A 59 4.78 -1.58 -10.50
CA THR A 59 3.33 -1.46 -10.65
C THR A 59 2.74 -0.42 -9.72
N CYS A 60 1.49 -0.01 -9.98
CA CYS A 60 0.76 0.97 -9.19
C CYS A 60 -0.67 0.52 -8.91
N HIS A 61 -1.11 0.67 -7.66
CA HIS A 61 -2.48 0.36 -7.24
C HIS A 61 -3.47 1.49 -7.47
N GLY A 62 -3.03 2.69 -7.84
CA GLY A 62 -3.88 3.79 -8.31
C GLY A 62 -4.72 4.50 -7.26
N ASP A 63 -4.82 4.02 -6.05
CA ASP A 63 -5.56 4.62 -4.91
C ASP A 63 -6.94 5.20 -5.29
N GLY A 64 -7.72 4.39 -5.99
CA GLY A 64 -9.07 4.74 -6.50
C GLY A 64 -9.11 5.09 -7.99
N HIS A 65 -7.96 5.26 -8.66
CA HIS A 65 -7.90 5.39 -10.10
C HIS A 65 -8.27 4.07 -10.80
N GLN A 66 -8.95 4.18 -11.92
CA GLN A 66 -9.26 3.04 -12.78
C GLN A 66 -8.28 3.04 -13.96
N PHE A 67 -7.12 2.44 -13.79
CA PHE A 67 -6.19 2.30 -14.89
C PHE A 67 -6.81 1.51 -16.05
N THR A 68 -6.44 1.88 -17.26
CA THR A 68 -6.83 1.19 -18.48
C THR A 68 -5.66 0.38 -19.03
N ALA A 69 -5.94 -0.57 -19.93
CA ALA A 69 -4.89 -1.30 -20.62
C ALA A 69 -4.03 -0.36 -21.51
N GLU A 70 -4.64 0.67 -22.08
CA GLU A 70 -3.94 1.70 -22.85
C GLU A 70 -2.94 2.47 -22.00
N GLU A 71 -3.36 2.93 -20.80
CA GLU A 71 -2.47 3.60 -19.85
C GLU A 71 -1.34 2.67 -19.39
N MET A 72 -1.61 1.41 -19.09
CA MET A 72 -0.57 0.43 -18.74
C MET A 72 0.45 0.27 -19.87
N PHE A 73 0.00 0.13 -21.11
CA PHE A 73 0.89 -0.02 -22.26
C PHE A 73 1.51 1.29 -22.75
N SER A 74 1.11 2.44 -22.22
CA SER A 74 1.83 3.70 -22.43
C SER A 74 3.22 3.71 -21.78
N ILE A 75 3.46 2.80 -20.79
CA ILE A 75 4.77 2.64 -20.18
C ILE A 75 5.74 2.07 -21.23
N SER A 76 6.74 2.88 -21.56
CA SER A 76 7.67 2.60 -22.66
C SER A 76 8.37 1.25 -22.51
N GLY A 77 8.27 0.45 -23.55
CA GLY A 77 8.94 -0.85 -23.63
C GLY A 77 8.21 -2.02 -22.96
N LEU A 78 7.10 -1.78 -22.25
CA LEU A 78 6.39 -2.84 -21.51
C LEU A 78 5.87 -3.93 -22.46
N GLU A 79 5.22 -3.53 -23.58
CA GLU A 79 4.72 -4.47 -24.58
C GLU A 79 5.85 -5.36 -25.15
N ASN A 80 6.99 -4.74 -25.48
CA ASN A 80 8.15 -5.47 -26.00
C ASN A 80 8.78 -6.39 -24.93
N ALA A 81 8.80 -5.97 -23.66
CA ALA A 81 9.30 -6.78 -22.55
C ALA A 81 8.42 -8.00 -22.32
N LEU A 82 7.10 -7.83 -22.33
CA LEU A 82 6.13 -8.94 -22.20
C LEU A 82 6.28 -9.97 -23.34
N GLY A 83 6.58 -9.52 -24.56
CA GLY A 83 6.83 -10.43 -25.69
C GLY A 83 8.13 -11.24 -25.58
N LYS A 84 8.99 -10.98 -24.59
CA LYS A 84 10.29 -11.63 -24.41
C LYS A 84 10.42 -12.48 -23.14
N VAL A 85 9.39 -12.51 -22.32
CA VAL A 85 9.41 -13.28 -21.07
C VAL A 85 8.50 -14.50 -21.16
N GLU A 86 8.91 -15.54 -20.46
CA GLU A 86 8.14 -16.79 -20.34
C GLU A 86 7.35 -16.83 -19.03
N LYS A 87 7.69 -15.96 -18.07
CA LYS A 87 7.07 -15.92 -16.75
C LYS A 87 7.01 -14.51 -16.20
N VAL A 88 5.91 -14.18 -15.52
CA VAL A 88 5.77 -12.96 -14.71
C VAL A 88 5.58 -13.35 -13.26
N LEU A 89 6.40 -12.76 -12.39
CA LEU A 89 6.30 -12.90 -10.94
C LEU A 89 5.66 -11.66 -10.37
N PHE A 90 4.56 -11.82 -9.65
CA PHE A 90 3.90 -10.77 -8.88
C PHE A 90 4.36 -10.80 -7.42
N GLU A 91 4.05 -9.76 -6.65
CA GLU A 91 4.41 -9.69 -5.22
C GLU A 91 3.92 -10.91 -4.45
N GLY A 92 2.63 -11.06 -4.32
CA GLY A 92 1.99 -12.14 -3.58
C GLY A 92 0.86 -12.79 -4.37
N GLY A 93 0.77 -14.10 -4.25
CA GLY A 93 -0.36 -14.90 -4.71
C GLY A 93 -1.21 -15.27 -3.53
N LEU A 94 -2.51 -15.05 -3.67
CA LEU A 94 -3.45 -15.69 -2.77
C LEU A 94 -3.39 -17.19 -3.03
N ASP A 95 -2.95 -17.95 -2.03
CA ASP A 95 -3.28 -19.36 -1.98
C ASP A 95 -4.79 -19.48 -1.77
N THR A 96 -5.51 -19.71 -2.87
CA THR A 96 -6.97 -19.85 -2.85
C THR A 96 -7.41 -21.07 -2.05
N THR A 97 -6.53 -22.04 -1.77
CA THR A 97 -6.86 -23.26 -1.02
C THR A 97 -7.10 -22.98 0.47
N ASN A 98 -6.42 -22.00 1.05
CA ASN A 98 -6.60 -21.59 2.44
C ASN A 98 -7.28 -20.22 2.60
N PHE A 99 -7.53 -19.51 1.50
CA PHE A 99 -8.01 -18.14 1.50
C PHE A 99 -9.30 -17.94 2.29
N GLU A 100 -10.33 -18.80 2.06
CA GLU A 100 -11.60 -18.69 2.78
C GLU A 100 -11.43 -18.89 4.28
N LYS A 101 -10.52 -19.79 4.69
CA LYS A 101 -10.20 -20.02 6.11
C LYS A 101 -9.52 -18.81 6.72
N VAL A 102 -8.48 -18.30 6.09
CA VAL A 102 -7.74 -17.10 6.58
C VAL A 102 -8.68 -15.90 6.71
N VAL A 103 -9.47 -15.61 5.68
CA VAL A 103 -10.43 -14.50 5.72
C VAL A 103 -11.48 -14.68 6.80
N LYS A 104 -11.94 -15.90 7.03
CA LYS A 104 -12.89 -16.19 8.12
C LYS A 104 -12.26 -15.94 9.48
N GLU A 105 -11.05 -16.42 9.72
CA GLU A 105 -10.31 -16.22 10.96
C GLU A 105 -10.04 -14.74 11.23
N GLU A 106 -9.61 -13.99 10.21
CA GLU A 106 -9.35 -12.56 10.32
C GLU A 106 -10.64 -11.74 10.52
N THR A 107 -11.72 -12.13 9.85
CA THR A 107 -13.05 -11.52 10.09
C THR A 107 -13.50 -11.72 11.54
N GLU A 108 -13.30 -12.90 12.10
CA GLU A 108 -13.62 -13.18 13.49
C GLU A 108 -12.73 -12.40 14.47
N ARG A 109 -11.43 -12.25 14.18
CA ARG A 109 -10.52 -11.40 14.97
C ARG A 109 -10.97 -9.95 14.94
N PHE A 110 -11.27 -9.41 13.77
CA PHE A 110 -11.77 -8.03 13.63
C PHE A 110 -13.09 -7.82 14.38
N ARG A 111 -14.03 -8.77 14.29
CA ARG A 111 -15.28 -8.72 15.06
C ARG A 111 -15.05 -8.76 16.57
N LYS A 112 -14.11 -9.57 17.05
CA LYS A 112 -13.72 -9.61 18.45
C LYS A 112 -13.10 -8.28 18.87
N TRP A 113 -12.20 -7.74 18.07
CA TRP A 113 -11.59 -6.44 18.32
C TRP A 113 -12.63 -5.32 18.41
N LEU A 114 -13.60 -5.25 17.48
CA LEU A 114 -14.68 -4.26 17.52
C LEU A 114 -15.55 -4.34 18.77
N LYS A 115 -15.68 -5.52 19.35
CA LYS A 115 -16.49 -5.78 20.54
C LYS A 115 -15.69 -5.73 21.84
N SER A 116 -14.38 -5.57 21.78
CA SER A 116 -13.53 -5.51 22.97
C SER A 116 -13.94 -4.33 23.86
N PRO A 117 -13.98 -4.51 25.18
CA PRO A 117 -14.14 -3.42 26.13
C PRO A 117 -13.09 -2.31 25.98
N ASP A 118 -11.91 -2.64 25.49
CA ASP A 118 -10.82 -1.68 25.22
C ASP A 118 -11.19 -0.64 24.15
N ARG A 119 -12.28 -0.86 23.41
CA ARG A 119 -12.85 0.09 22.42
C ARG A 119 -13.77 1.12 23.07
N LEU A 120 -14.14 0.92 24.33
CA LEU A 120 -15.00 1.84 25.04
C LEU A 120 -14.19 2.98 25.66
N MET A 121 -14.85 4.11 25.85
CA MET A 121 -14.30 5.16 26.69
C MET A 121 -14.23 4.67 28.14
N PRO A 122 -13.12 4.86 28.84
CA PRO A 122 -13.06 4.55 30.28
C PRO A 122 -14.11 5.36 31.07
N GLU A 123 -14.64 4.76 32.09
CA GLU A 123 -15.62 5.42 32.99
C GLU A 123 -15.05 6.73 33.54
N GLY A 124 -15.86 7.78 33.55
CA GLY A 124 -15.45 9.11 34.02
C GLY A 124 -14.58 9.92 33.07
N THR A 125 -14.28 9.40 31.86
CA THR A 125 -13.56 10.16 30.83
C THR A 125 -14.51 10.81 29.83
N TYR A 126 -14.06 11.93 29.24
CA TYR A 126 -14.84 12.71 28.30
C TYR A 126 -14.04 13.01 27.03
N TYR A 127 -14.72 13.12 25.89
CA TYR A 127 -14.09 13.40 24.59
C TYR A 127 -13.43 14.77 24.54
N LYS A 128 -14.15 15.82 24.98
CA LYS A 128 -13.69 17.20 24.82
C LYS A 128 -12.30 17.49 25.38
N PRO A 129 -11.91 17.01 26.57
CA PRO A 129 -10.56 17.23 27.11
C PRO A 129 -9.43 16.49 26.38
N LEU A 130 -9.75 15.54 25.47
CA LEU A 130 -8.76 14.82 24.71
C LEU A 130 -8.19 15.64 23.55
N TYR A 131 -8.88 16.70 23.15
CA TYR A 131 -8.48 17.56 22.02
C TYR A 131 -7.75 18.81 22.52
N ASP A 132 -6.75 19.24 21.74
CA ASP A 132 -5.93 20.41 22.09
C ASP A 132 -6.73 21.72 22.04
N THR A 133 -7.76 21.79 21.19
CA THR A 133 -8.65 22.94 21.09
C THR A 133 -10.13 22.53 21.09
N VAL A 134 -10.99 23.46 21.49
CA VAL A 134 -12.45 23.29 21.40
C VAL A 134 -12.89 23.19 19.93
N ALA A 135 -12.16 23.84 19.00
CA ALA A 135 -12.45 23.76 17.58
C ALA A 135 -12.25 22.34 17.03
N HIS A 136 -11.14 21.68 17.37
CA HIS A 136 -10.86 20.29 16.98
C HIS A 136 -11.95 19.35 17.49
N PHE A 137 -12.34 19.47 18.77
CA PHE A 137 -13.44 18.69 19.34
C PHE A 137 -14.74 18.92 18.55
N ASN A 138 -15.09 20.18 18.29
CA ASN A 138 -16.34 20.53 17.61
C ASN A 138 -16.40 19.93 16.18
N GLU A 139 -15.30 19.90 15.46
CA GLU A 139 -15.23 19.31 14.14
C GLU A 139 -15.45 17.79 14.19
N VAL A 140 -14.75 17.10 15.08
CA VAL A 140 -14.93 15.64 15.28
C VAL A 140 -16.36 15.34 15.74
N ASN A 141 -16.90 16.11 16.71
CA ASN A 141 -18.27 15.96 17.17
C ASN A 141 -19.27 16.15 16.04
N LYS A 142 -19.10 17.22 15.23
CA LYS A 142 -19.95 17.47 14.06
C LYS A 142 -19.90 16.30 13.08
N PHE A 143 -18.73 15.74 12.82
CA PHE A 143 -18.55 14.63 11.91
C PHE A 143 -19.24 13.35 12.44
N LEU A 144 -18.89 12.92 13.65
CA LEU A 144 -19.38 11.66 14.19
C LEU A 144 -20.88 11.71 14.51
N TYR A 145 -21.36 12.80 15.10
CA TYR A 145 -22.75 12.95 15.47
C TYR A 145 -23.67 13.13 14.25
N TYR A 146 -23.34 14.06 13.35
CA TYR A 146 -24.25 14.41 12.25
C TYR A 146 -23.96 13.65 10.96
N LYS A 147 -22.69 13.50 10.55
CA LYS A 147 -22.35 12.85 9.29
C LYS A 147 -22.40 11.33 9.42
N MET A 148 -21.86 10.77 10.51
CA MET A 148 -21.93 9.32 10.78
C MET A 148 -23.26 8.92 11.43
N LYS A 149 -24.05 9.88 11.90
CA LYS A 149 -25.36 9.67 12.56
C LYS A 149 -25.27 8.78 13.80
N ASP A 150 -24.18 8.86 14.55
CA ASP A 150 -24.01 8.15 15.79
C ASP A 150 -24.11 9.11 17.00
N PRO A 151 -25.27 9.21 17.66
CA PRO A 151 -25.46 10.08 18.82
C PRO A 151 -24.74 9.58 20.07
N GLU A 152 -24.25 8.33 20.05
CA GLU A 152 -23.55 7.70 21.16
C GLU A 152 -22.05 7.47 20.86
N TYR A 153 -21.51 8.15 19.83
CA TYR A 153 -20.12 8.01 19.41
C TYR A 153 -19.11 8.13 20.56
N TRP A 154 -19.43 8.95 21.56
CA TRP A 154 -18.61 9.20 22.74
C TRP A 154 -18.43 7.99 23.67
N LYS A 155 -19.24 6.94 23.51
CA LYS A 155 -19.08 5.67 24.24
C LYS A 155 -17.90 4.85 23.73
N LYS A 156 -17.44 5.12 22.52
CA LYS A 156 -16.26 4.48 21.91
C LYS A 156 -15.05 5.39 22.03
N ASN A 157 -13.85 4.80 22.17
CA ASN A 157 -12.64 5.60 22.24
C ASN A 157 -12.28 6.19 20.85
N PRO A 158 -11.44 7.25 20.79
CA PRO A 158 -11.06 7.86 19.50
C PRO A 158 -10.35 6.89 18.55
N GLY A 159 -9.56 5.96 19.08
CA GLY A 159 -8.87 4.95 18.29
C GLY A 159 -9.82 3.99 17.56
N TYR A 160 -10.94 3.65 18.17
CA TYR A 160 -12.00 2.90 17.50
C TYR A 160 -12.49 3.64 16.26
N TRP A 161 -12.82 4.92 16.40
CA TRP A 161 -13.34 5.71 15.29
C TRP A 161 -12.29 5.95 14.21
N PHE A 162 -11.05 6.23 14.61
CA PHE A 162 -9.95 6.36 13.67
C PHE A 162 -9.80 5.09 12.82
N SER A 163 -9.72 3.92 13.45
CA SER A 163 -9.59 2.64 12.75
C SER A 163 -10.79 2.33 11.86
N MET A 164 -12.00 2.59 12.34
CA MET A 164 -13.24 2.35 11.57
C MET A 164 -13.34 3.28 10.35
N LEU A 165 -13.03 4.56 10.51
CA LEU A 165 -13.10 5.53 9.41
C LEU A 165 -12.00 5.27 8.38
N THR A 166 -10.79 4.96 8.82
CA THR A 166 -9.68 4.58 7.94
C THR A 166 -10.02 3.34 7.11
N PHE A 167 -10.57 2.31 7.78
CA PHE A 167 -11.04 1.10 7.11
C PHE A 167 -12.13 1.38 6.08
N TYR A 168 -13.15 2.15 6.47
CA TYR A 168 -14.27 2.50 5.59
C TYR A 168 -13.83 3.32 4.38
N GLU A 169 -12.98 4.32 4.59
CA GLU A 169 -12.48 5.18 3.52
C GLU A 169 -11.60 4.41 2.55
N GLY A 170 -10.69 3.58 3.05
CA GLY A 170 -9.89 2.69 2.22
C GLY A 170 -10.76 1.77 1.36
N PHE A 171 -11.83 1.21 1.93
CA PHE A 171 -12.78 0.40 1.19
C PHE A 171 -13.55 1.21 0.11
N ARG A 172 -14.01 2.40 0.48
CA ARG A 172 -14.77 3.28 -0.43
C ARG A 172 -13.96 3.64 -1.66
N ARG A 173 -12.68 3.99 -1.48
CA ARG A 173 -11.78 4.38 -2.57
C ARG A 173 -11.52 3.24 -3.52
N ARG A 174 -11.28 2.03 -3.00
CA ARG A 174 -10.89 0.87 -3.82
C ARG A 174 -12.02 0.08 -4.43
N LYS A 175 -13.25 0.37 -4.06
CA LYS A 175 -14.42 -0.37 -4.58
C LYS A 175 -14.44 -0.49 -6.11
N ASN A 176 -13.92 0.51 -6.80
CA ASN A 176 -13.89 0.58 -8.25
C ASN A 176 -12.45 0.66 -8.82
N GLU A 177 -11.44 0.40 -8.00
CA GLU A 177 -10.05 0.49 -8.43
C GLU A 177 -9.72 -0.61 -9.44
N VAL A 178 -8.99 -0.21 -10.48
CA VAL A 178 -8.33 -1.13 -11.42
C VAL A 178 -6.84 -0.83 -11.37
N SER A 179 -6.08 -1.69 -10.72
CA SER A 179 -4.63 -1.53 -10.57
C SER A 179 -3.88 -2.01 -11.82
N ILE A 180 -2.66 -1.49 -12.00
CA ILE A 180 -1.73 -1.98 -13.04
C ILE A 180 -1.43 -3.47 -12.86
N ASP A 181 -1.28 -3.95 -11.62
CA ASP A 181 -1.07 -5.38 -11.32
C ASP A 181 -2.19 -6.25 -11.87
N LYS A 182 -3.43 -5.82 -11.65
CA LYS A 182 -4.61 -6.55 -12.11
C LYS A 182 -4.67 -6.61 -13.63
N LEU A 183 -4.43 -5.48 -14.30
CA LEU A 183 -4.40 -5.42 -15.76
C LEU A 183 -3.28 -6.26 -16.35
N LEU A 184 -2.08 -6.13 -15.77
CA LEU A 184 -0.92 -6.92 -16.17
C LEU A 184 -1.18 -8.42 -16.03
N LYS A 185 -1.75 -8.85 -14.90
CA LYS A 185 -2.07 -10.26 -14.66
C LYS A 185 -3.06 -10.79 -15.70
N GLN A 186 -4.12 -10.04 -15.99
CA GLN A 186 -5.09 -10.40 -17.02
C GLN A 186 -4.43 -10.55 -18.41
N GLU A 187 -3.52 -9.65 -18.76
CA GLU A 187 -2.83 -9.69 -20.04
C GLU A 187 -1.82 -10.85 -20.13
N VAL A 188 -1.10 -11.12 -19.05
CA VAL A 188 -0.17 -12.26 -18.91
C VAL A 188 -0.92 -13.59 -19.09
N GLU A 189 -2.06 -13.75 -18.42
CA GLU A 189 -2.92 -14.93 -18.53
C GLU A 189 -3.48 -15.09 -19.95
N LYS A 190 -3.93 -14.01 -20.57
CA LYS A 190 -4.43 -14.00 -21.95
C LYS A 190 -3.37 -14.42 -22.97
N ARG A 191 -2.10 -14.05 -22.77
CA ARG A 191 -0.96 -14.43 -23.61
C ARG A 191 -0.44 -15.83 -23.33
N GLY A 192 -0.92 -16.53 -22.31
CA GLY A 192 -0.40 -17.82 -21.88
C GLY A 192 1.00 -17.75 -21.27
N ILE A 193 1.44 -16.58 -20.80
CA ILE A 193 2.70 -16.42 -20.09
C ILE A 193 2.55 -16.99 -18.69
N GLY A 194 3.56 -17.71 -18.19
CA GLY A 194 3.53 -18.31 -16.85
C GLY A 194 3.38 -17.25 -15.74
N VAL A 195 2.56 -17.54 -14.74
CA VAL A 195 2.39 -16.70 -13.54
C VAL A 195 3.11 -17.31 -12.36
N GLY A 196 3.73 -16.48 -11.54
CA GLY A 196 4.35 -16.85 -10.28
C GLY A 196 4.30 -15.71 -9.27
N TYR A 197 4.91 -15.93 -8.11
CA TYR A 197 4.90 -14.96 -7.03
C TYR A 197 6.26 -14.92 -6.35
N VAL A 198 6.70 -13.74 -5.90
CA VAL A 198 7.94 -13.59 -5.14
C VAL A 198 7.75 -13.89 -3.66
N GLU A 199 6.55 -13.64 -3.11
CA GLU A 199 6.22 -14.04 -1.74
C GLU A 199 5.66 -15.47 -1.70
N LYS A 200 6.16 -16.26 -0.77
CA LYS A 200 5.60 -17.60 -0.48
C LYS A 200 4.34 -17.45 0.38
N ASN A 201 3.38 -18.36 0.20
CA ASN A 201 2.06 -18.32 0.84
C ASN A 201 2.05 -18.05 2.36
N ASN A 202 3.09 -18.47 3.08
CA ASN A 202 3.19 -18.25 4.53
C ASN A 202 3.54 -16.80 4.91
N GLU A 203 4.14 -16.04 3.99
CA GLU A 203 4.56 -14.65 4.20
C GLU A 203 3.41 -13.67 3.89
N VAL A 204 2.54 -13.99 2.95
CA VAL A 204 1.31 -13.23 2.66
C VAL A 204 0.35 -13.26 3.85
N ASN A 205 0.23 -14.40 4.52
CA ASN A 205 -0.54 -14.50 5.76
C ASN A 205 0.03 -13.60 6.85
N GLY A 206 1.35 -13.43 6.90
CA GLY A 206 2.05 -12.48 7.77
C GLY A 206 1.71 -11.03 7.45
N SER A 207 1.60 -10.66 6.17
CA SER A 207 1.27 -9.29 5.75
C SER A 207 -0.17 -8.89 6.10
N ILE A 208 -1.16 -9.75 5.87
CA ILE A 208 -2.55 -9.54 6.30
C ILE A 208 -2.63 -9.50 7.83
N PHE A 209 -1.91 -10.41 8.50
CA PHE A 209 -1.83 -10.47 9.94
C PHE A 209 -1.16 -9.23 10.55
N SER A 210 -0.03 -8.80 10.02
CA SER A 210 0.68 -7.58 10.39
C SER A 210 -0.23 -6.35 10.32
N MET A 211 -1.08 -6.28 9.33
CA MET A 211 -1.99 -5.17 9.13
C MET A 211 -3.14 -5.14 10.13
N LEU A 212 -3.73 -6.28 10.47
CA LEU A 212 -4.73 -6.37 11.53
C LEU A 212 -4.11 -6.16 12.91
N THR A 213 -2.89 -6.64 13.12
CA THR A 213 -2.08 -6.35 14.32
C THR A 213 -1.81 -4.86 14.41
N ASN A 214 -1.52 -4.19 13.31
CA ASN A 214 -1.33 -2.75 13.24
C ASN A 214 -2.62 -1.96 13.51
N MET A 215 -3.80 -2.46 13.11
CA MET A 215 -5.08 -1.87 13.54
C MET A 215 -5.29 -1.98 15.05
N THR A 216 -4.81 -3.06 15.66
CA THR A 216 -4.88 -3.26 17.12
C THR A 216 -3.78 -2.49 17.87
N SER A 217 -2.68 -2.10 17.22
CA SER A 217 -1.61 -1.31 17.83
C SER A 217 -2.06 0.09 18.27
N ILE A 218 -3.18 0.60 17.72
CA ILE A 218 -3.77 1.86 18.17
C ILE A 218 -4.12 1.83 19.67
N ASP A 219 -4.31 0.65 20.23
CA ASP A 219 -4.63 0.47 21.64
C ASP A 219 -3.47 0.80 22.57
N THR A 220 -2.25 0.71 22.08
CA THR A 220 -1.03 1.08 22.82
C THR A 220 -0.76 2.57 22.79
N ILE A 221 -1.47 3.31 21.92
CA ILE A 221 -1.30 4.76 21.77
C ILE A 221 -2.10 5.51 22.84
N PRO A 222 -1.53 6.51 23.53
CA PRO A 222 -2.26 7.33 24.48
C PRO A 222 -3.52 7.94 23.88
N MET A 223 -4.63 7.94 24.65
CA MET A 223 -5.96 8.33 24.16
C MET A 223 -6.00 9.76 23.57
N LYS A 224 -5.25 10.69 24.16
CA LYS A 224 -5.12 12.05 23.61
C LYS A 224 -4.50 12.04 22.21
N ARG A 225 -3.51 11.20 21.97
CA ARG A 225 -2.89 11.04 20.67
C ARG A 225 -3.84 10.36 19.66
N GLN A 226 -4.62 9.35 20.11
CA GLN A 226 -5.69 8.77 19.29
C GLN A 226 -6.72 9.83 18.88
N ALA A 227 -7.07 10.76 19.78
CA ALA A 227 -8.01 11.85 19.50
C ALA A 227 -7.44 12.83 18.44
N ASN A 228 -6.17 13.18 18.53
CA ASN A 228 -5.51 14.02 17.54
C ASN A 228 -5.41 13.31 16.18
N MET A 229 -5.07 12.02 16.15
CA MET A 229 -5.07 11.23 14.91
C MET A 229 -6.46 11.20 14.26
N LEU A 230 -7.51 11.01 15.05
CA LEU A 230 -8.90 11.05 14.58
C LEU A 230 -9.28 12.42 14.01
N TYR A 231 -8.90 13.50 14.70
CA TYR A 231 -9.14 14.86 14.23
C TYR A 231 -8.47 15.11 12.87
N HIS A 232 -7.17 14.82 12.77
CA HIS A 232 -6.44 15.02 11.52
C HIS A 232 -6.99 14.15 10.39
N PHE A 233 -7.37 12.92 10.67
CA PHE A 233 -7.99 12.07 9.65
C PHE A 233 -9.30 12.66 9.12
N ILE A 234 -10.15 13.18 10.01
CA ILE A 234 -11.40 13.83 9.62
C ILE A 234 -11.14 15.13 8.87
N HIS A 235 -10.25 15.98 9.40
CA HIS A 235 -9.95 17.30 8.85
C HIS A 235 -9.23 17.20 7.51
N ASP A 236 -8.11 16.48 7.47
CA ASP A 236 -7.19 16.47 6.33
C ASP A 236 -7.60 15.48 5.25
N VAL A 237 -8.25 14.37 5.64
CA VAL A 237 -8.58 13.28 4.71
C VAL A 237 -10.05 13.30 4.28
N LEU A 238 -10.98 13.42 5.23
CA LEU A 238 -12.41 13.24 4.93
C LEU A 238 -13.13 14.54 4.56
N ASN A 239 -12.64 15.69 5.03
CA ASN A 239 -13.23 17.01 4.77
C ASN A 239 -12.42 17.85 3.77
N ASN A 240 -11.27 17.38 3.33
CA ASN A 240 -10.37 18.15 2.47
C ASN A 240 -10.29 17.57 1.06
N ASP A 241 -10.83 18.29 0.08
CA ASP A 241 -10.75 17.91 -1.33
C ASP A 241 -9.32 17.94 -1.89
N SER A 242 -8.38 18.63 -1.21
CA SER A 242 -6.99 18.73 -1.66
C SER A 242 -6.28 17.38 -1.63
N LEU A 243 -6.56 16.51 -0.66
CA LEU A 243 -5.99 15.16 -0.65
C LEU A 243 -6.62 14.27 -1.74
N GLN A 244 -7.91 14.46 -2.05
CA GLN A 244 -8.56 13.77 -3.18
C GLN A 244 -7.88 14.15 -4.50
N ASN A 245 -7.54 15.43 -4.66
CA ASN A 245 -6.80 15.95 -5.82
C ASN A 245 -5.35 15.42 -5.84
N ALA A 246 -4.67 15.38 -4.68
CA ALA A 246 -3.33 14.84 -4.55
C ALA A 246 -3.24 13.35 -4.93
N LEU A 247 -4.26 12.56 -4.61
CA LEU A 247 -4.31 11.15 -5.00
C LEU A 247 -4.53 10.97 -6.51
N GLY A 248 -5.29 11.88 -7.15
CA GLY A 248 -5.34 11.98 -8.61
C GLY A 248 -3.97 12.32 -9.23
N ASP A 249 -3.19 13.16 -8.56
CA ASP A 249 -1.82 13.49 -8.96
C ASP A 249 -0.84 12.32 -8.83
N PHE A 250 -1.08 11.39 -7.89
CA PHE A 250 -0.29 10.17 -7.73
C PHE A 250 -0.33 9.27 -8.96
N SER A 251 -1.53 8.92 -9.44
CA SER A 251 -1.70 8.11 -10.64
C SER A 251 -1.15 8.81 -11.88
N LYS A 252 -1.31 10.13 -11.95
CA LYS A 252 -0.74 10.95 -13.03
C LYS A 252 0.78 10.95 -13.02
N ALA A 253 1.41 11.16 -11.84
CA ALA A 253 2.86 11.11 -11.70
C ALA A 253 3.42 9.72 -12.06
N TYR A 254 2.70 8.66 -11.71
CA TYR A 254 3.05 7.30 -12.14
C TYR A 254 3.00 7.16 -13.67
N LEU A 255 1.92 7.61 -14.32
CA LEU A 255 1.74 7.52 -15.78
C LEU A 255 2.72 8.40 -16.55
N GLU A 256 3.13 9.54 -16.01
CA GLU A 256 4.18 10.38 -16.58
C GLU A 256 5.56 9.69 -16.56
N ASN A 257 5.65 8.54 -15.87
CA ASN A 257 6.90 7.79 -15.72
C ASN A 257 8.02 8.63 -15.07
N ASP A 258 7.62 9.58 -14.21
CA ASP A 258 8.48 10.53 -13.51
C ASP A 258 8.64 10.11 -12.04
N THR A 259 9.71 9.38 -11.79
CA THR A 259 10.00 8.88 -10.43
C THR A 259 10.38 9.98 -9.46
N CYS A 260 10.91 11.12 -9.92
CA CYS A 260 11.19 12.29 -9.08
C CYS A 260 9.92 12.92 -8.56
N ARG A 261 9.01 13.23 -9.47
CA ARG A 261 7.70 13.78 -9.11
C ARG A 261 6.92 12.85 -8.20
N PHE A 262 7.00 11.55 -8.47
CA PHE A 262 6.42 10.52 -7.62
C PHE A 262 7.06 10.51 -6.23
N ALA A 263 8.38 10.58 -6.12
CA ALA A 263 9.11 10.67 -4.85
C ALA A 263 8.77 11.94 -4.09
N ASP A 264 8.70 13.08 -4.76
CA ASP A 264 8.30 14.35 -4.15
C ASP A 264 6.86 14.33 -3.66
N PHE A 265 5.97 13.68 -4.41
CA PHE A 265 4.60 13.44 -3.99
C PHE A 265 4.54 12.59 -2.71
N ILE A 266 5.25 11.46 -2.66
CA ILE A 266 5.36 10.63 -1.45
C ILE A 266 5.88 11.45 -0.27
N LYS A 267 6.93 12.27 -0.47
CA LYS A 267 7.46 13.17 0.57
C LYS A 267 6.42 14.19 1.05
N SER A 268 5.64 14.76 0.13
CA SER A 268 4.62 15.75 0.47
C SER A 268 3.50 15.18 1.34
N ILE A 269 3.07 13.95 1.04
CA ILE A 269 2.12 13.23 1.89
C ILE A 269 2.71 12.97 3.28
N ALA A 270 3.99 12.62 3.33
CA ALA A 270 4.72 12.37 4.56
C ALA A 270 4.85 13.59 5.48
N GLN A 271 4.91 14.76 4.91
CA GLN A 271 5.05 16.03 5.62
C GLN A 271 3.69 16.65 5.99
N ALA A 272 2.58 16.00 5.63
CA ALA A 272 1.26 16.51 5.98
C ALA A 272 1.06 16.57 7.51
N PRO A 273 0.40 17.62 8.04
CA PRO A 273 0.09 17.70 9.46
C PRO A 273 -0.66 16.45 9.95
N GLY A 274 -0.21 15.86 11.03
CA GLY A 274 -0.74 14.59 11.56
C GLY A 274 -0.03 13.34 11.04
N ALA A 275 0.93 13.48 10.14
CA ALA A 275 1.79 12.39 9.68
C ALA A 275 2.93 12.03 10.65
N GLU A 276 2.88 12.50 11.90
CA GLU A 276 3.90 12.18 12.90
C GLU A 276 3.97 10.66 13.14
N SER A 277 5.00 10.06 12.60
CA SER A 277 5.38 8.69 12.92
C SER A 277 6.71 8.68 13.67
N GLU A 278 6.74 7.94 14.74
CA GLU A 278 7.95 7.74 15.52
C GLU A 278 8.80 6.57 15.02
N ASN A 279 8.41 5.89 13.93
CA ASN A 279 9.05 4.63 13.54
C ASN A 279 9.51 4.61 12.08
N ASP A 280 10.77 4.24 11.88
CA ASP A 280 11.43 3.83 10.63
C ASP A 280 10.82 2.55 9.98
N ASP A 281 9.73 2.01 10.57
CA ASP A 281 9.22 0.66 10.33
C ASP A 281 8.78 0.40 8.88
N ASP A 282 8.24 1.39 8.18
CA ASP A 282 7.76 1.19 6.80
C ASP A 282 8.90 1.00 5.78
N HIS A 283 10.01 1.71 5.98
CA HIS A 283 11.21 1.52 5.16
C HIS A 283 11.87 0.17 5.47
N GLU A 284 11.81 -0.25 6.71
CA GLU A 284 12.34 -1.52 7.16
C GLU A 284 11.50 -2.68 6.61
N ILE A 285 10.17 -2.58 6.66
CA ILE A 285 9.25 -3.59 6.09
C ILE A 285 9.44 -3.75 4.57
N LEU A 286 9.54 -2.66 3.80
CA LEU A 286 9.79 -2.74 2.36
C LEU A 286 11.18 -3.34 2.06
N HIS A 287 12.19 -2.96 2.84
CA HIS A 287 13.53 -3.49 2.70
C HIS A 287 13.58 -4.99 3.01
N ASP A 288 13.01 -5.40 4.12
CA ASP A 288 13.02 -6.79 4.56
C ASP A 288 12.31 -7.69 3.54
N ARG A 289 11.18 -7.23 2.99
CA ARG A 289 10.51 -7.92 1.88
C ARG A 289 11.41 -8.00 0.65
N ASN A 290 12.06 -6.90 0.26
CA ASN A 290 13.01 -6.89 -0.87
C ASN A 290 14.12 -7.92 -0.69
N VAL A 291 14.72 -7.99 0.51
CA VAL A 291 15.77 -8.96 0.83
C VAL A 291 15.27 -10.39 0.73
N LEU A 292 14.08 -10.67 1.29
CA LEU A 292 13.45 -12.02 1.23
C LEU A 292 13.14 -12.45 -0.21
N TRP A 293 12.84 -11.51 -1.11
CA TRP A 293 12.50 -11.81 -2.51
C TRP A 293 13.71 -12.12 -3.39
N ILE A 294 14.91 -11.63 -3.06
CA ILE A 294 16.12 -11.80 -3.89
C ILE A 294 16.40 -13.27 -4.25
N PRO A 295 16.37 -14.25 -3.32
CA PRO A 295 16.60 -15.66 -3.66
C PRO A 295 15.58 -16.18 -4.69
N VAL A 296 14.30 -15.84 -4.53
CA VAL A 296 13.22 -16.28 -5.43
C VAL A 296 13.37 -15.64 -6.82
N ILE A 297 13.71 -14.34 -6.85
CA ILE A 297 13.97 -13.62 -8.10
C ILE A 297 15.14 -14.28 -8.85
N LYS A 298 16.27 -14.49 -8.17
CA LYS A 298 17.47 -15.13 -8.76
C LYS A 298 17.18 -16.50 -9.35
N GLU A 299 16.45 -17.36 -8.62
CA GLU A 299 16.06 -18.67 -9.10
C GLU A 299 15.27 -18.57 -10.42
N ASN A 300 14.27 -17.70 -10.47
CA ASN A 300 13.40 -17.58 -11.65
C ASN A 300 14.11 -16.97 -12.86
N ILE A 301 14.86 -15.87 -12.70
CA ILE A 301 15.57 -15.21 -13.82
C ILE A 301 16.72 -16.07 -14.36
N THR A 302 17.29 -16.94 -13.56
CA THR A 302 18.33 -17.89 -13.99
C THR A 302 17.70 -19.03 -14.82
N ALA A 303 16.51 -19.49 -14.42
CA ALA A 303 15.83 -20.59 -15.10
C ALA A 303 15.26 -20.20 -16.47
N ARG A 304 14.78 -18.97 -16.61
CA ARG A 304 14.13 -18.46 -17.83
C ARG A 304 13.98 -16.93 -17.82
N PRO A 305 13.85 -16.30 -19.01
CA PRO A 305 13.55 -14.86 -19.05
C PRO A 305 12.22 -14.59 -18.32
N SER A 306 12.29 -13.74 -17.31
CA SER A 306 11.17 -13.47 -16.42
C SER A 306 10.99 -11.96 -16.21
N MET A 307 9.76 -11.54 -15.92
CA MET A 307 9.46 -10.19 -15.42
C MET A 307 9.07 -10.27 -13.96
N ILE A 308 9.63 -9.40 -13.15
CA ILE A 308 9.29 -9.22 -11.74
C ILE A 308 8.43 -7.96 -11.66
N ALA A 309 7.13 -8.12 -11.43
CA ALA A 309 6.15 -7.05 -11.34
C ALA A 309 5.75 -6.84 -9.88
N VAL A 310 6.22 -5.74 -9.31
CA VAL A 310 6.05 -5.40 -7.89
C VAL A 310 5.69 -3.93 -7.73
N GLY A 311 5.09 -3.54 -6.61
CA GLY A 311 4.75 -2.14 -6.36
C GLY A 311 5.95 -1.22 -6.55
N CYS A 312 5.75 -0.10 -7.23
CA CYS A 312 6.81 0.81 -7.67
C CYS A 312 7.71 1.31 -6.53
N ARG A 313 7.21 1.36 -5.30
CA ARG A 313 7.99 1.72 -4.11
C ARG A 313 9.14 0.75 -3.81
N HIS A 314 9.02 -0.53 -4.21
CA HIS A 314 10.09 -1.53 -4.09
C HIS A 314 11.29 -1.25 -5.00
N LEU A 315 11.14 -0.36 -5.99
CA LEU A 315 12.19 0.02 -6.93
C LEU A 315 12.92 1.30 -6.52
N MET A 316 12.50 1.98 -5.44
CA MET A 316 12.99 3.30 -5.06
C MET A 316 13.99 3.23 -3.90
N GLY A 317 15.00 4.11 -3.96
CA GLY A 317 15.97 4.31 -2.87
C GLY A 317 17.09 3.28 -2.78
N SER A 318 18.00 3.49 -1.84
CA SER A 318 19.24 2.70 -1.66
C SER A 318 19.01 1.25 -1.21
N LYS A 319 17.84 0.94 -0.69
CA LYS A 319 17.41 -0.39 -0.24
C LYS A 319 16.42 -1.05 -1.23
N SER A 320 16.32 -0.54 -2.46
CA SER A 320 15.43 -1.03 -3.51
C SER A 320 15.88 -2.38 -4.07
N LEU A 321 14.97 -3.07 -4.77
CA LEU A 321 15.29 -4.27 -5.54
C LEU A 321 16.36 -4.01 -6.59
N ILE A 322 16.37 -2.81 -7.21
CA ILE A 322 17.40 -2.39 -8.16
C ILE A 322 18.77 -2.40 -7.48
N ALA A 323 18.88 -1.75 -6.32
CA ALA A 323 20.14 -1.69 -5.57
C ALA A 323 20.60 -3.08 -5.08
N LEU A 324 19.66 -3.90 -4.61
CA LEU A 324 19.96 -5.26 -4.15
C LEU A 324 20.43 -6.15 -5.29
N LEU A 325 19.76 -6.15 -6.44
CA LEU A 325 20.17 -6.94 -7.61
C LEU A 325 21.53 -6.49 -8.15
N ARG A 326 21.82 -5.19 -8.14
CA ARG A 326 23.15 -4.68 -8.51
C ARG A 326 24.24 -5.19 -7.54
N ARG A 327 23.97 -5.25 -6.23
CA ARG A 327 24.88 -5.82 -5.22
C ARG A 327 25.10 -7.32 -5.43
N GLU A 328 24.11 -8.03 -5.95
CA GLU A 328 24.22 -9.44 -6.34
C GLU A 328 25.00 -9.66 -7.66
N GLY A 329 25.52 -8.59 -8.29
CA GLY A 329 26.33 -8.65 -9.49
C GLY A 329 25.56 -8.60 -10.81
N TYR A 330 24.25 -8.35 -10.78
CA TYR A 330 23.48 -8.13 -12.00
C TYR A 330 23.67 -6.70 -12.55
N THR A 331 23.57 -6.56 -13.85
CA THR A 331 23.44 -5.26 -14.53
C THR A 331 21.96 -4.94 -14.61
N VAL A 332 21.53 -3.89 -13.90
CA VAL A 332 20.12 -3.43 -13.89
C VAL A 332 20.08 -2.04 -14.51
N GLU A 333 19.48 -1.95 -15.69
CA GLU A 333 19.44 -0.75 -16.53
C GLU A 333 18.00 -0.36 -16.87
N GLN A 334 17.71 0.91 -16.78
CA GLN A 334 16.39 1.44 -17.12
C GLN A 334 16.12 1.33 -18.64
N ILE A 335 14.88 1.03 -18.98
CA ILE A 335 14.39 1.17 -20.36
C ILE A 335 13.93 2.62 -20.54
N LYS A 336 14.75 3.42 -21.23
CA LYS A 336 14.46 4.84 -21.50
C LYS A 336 13.35 5.00 -22.52
N ASN A 337 12.54 6.04 -22.34
CA ASN A 337 11.62 6.51 -23.37
C ASN A 337 12.45 6.94 -24.58
N LYS A 338 12.07 6.47 -25.77
CA LYS A 338 12.62 6.98 -27.01
C LYS A 338 11.95 8.27 -27.43
#